data_59017702474fb45894e770c2980ebcc9
#
_entry.id   59017702474fb45894e770c2980ebcc9
#
_cell.length_a   1.000
_cell.length_b   1.000
_cell.length_c   1.000
_cell.angle_alpha   90.00
_cell.angle_beta   90.00
_cell.angle_gamma   90.00
#
_symmetry.space_group_name_H-M   'P 1'
#
loop_
_entity.id
_entity.type
_entity.pdbx_description
1 polymer ?
#
loop_
_entity_poly.entity_id
_entity_poly.type
_entity_poly.pdbx_seq_one_letter_code
_entity_poly.pdbx_strand_id
1 'polypeptide(L)'
;MGIFQKGKAFLERRFLNGSMHIELRKLLWVSFTLTSVVATLLMGISFYYRFAAQSAQTTWEGNDTRIEDAAEQVTAHFRNMIKVSDTLYYRVIKGTDLQQDTISDDFRLIYEMNKDYVESIALFSIDGNLVCATPNSHLRPNFSLQKEAWYGSALDTEENIRFGAPQVSRVFRAEGDGYTRVIPMSRMVQLTMGDQTKRGVLLINLRYDVLQDMLENVMVGEESYVYLAGENGNLLYHPMQDQIAAGIMKEETLPLLMSSLEGDVQAKPYTFLHKTIGYTGWHMVGVSKGDTPSLHNWKTRSFILFLLAFFLNAMMLINFYVSRKVTEPMHRLEGAVKRIQAGDLNTKIQASGVYEIQNLS
;
A
#
# COMPACT_ATOMS: atom_id res chain seq x y z
N MET A 1 -8.93 20.13 38.75
CA MET A 1 -9.17 21.52 39.18
C MET A 1 -8.21 22.04 40.28
N GLY A 2 -7.48 21.18 40.99
CA GLY A 2 -6.61 21.56 42.12
C GLY A 2 -5.18 22.03 41.81
N ILE A 3 -4.62 21.66 40.66
CA ILE A 3 -3.20 21.94 40.32
C ILE A 3 -3.05 23.38 39.79
N PHE A 4 -4.02 23.88 39.03
CA PHE A 4 -4.02 25.25 38.48
C PHE A 4 -4.22 26.32 39.57
N GLN A 5 -5.04 26.06 40.60
CA GLN A 5 -5.21 26.99 41.72
C GLN A 5 -3.99 27.06 42.64
N LYS A 6 -3.29 25.92 42.84
CA LYS A 6 -2.04 25.92 43.61
C LYS A 6 -0.90 26.67 42.90
N GLY A 7 -0.82 26.55 41.57
CA GLY A 7 0.12 27.27 40.73
C GLY A 7 -0.11 28.81 40.78
N LYS A 8 -1.39 29.22 40.71
CA LYS A 8 -1.77 30.64 40.76
C LYS A 8 -1.47 31.26 42.13
N ALA A 9 -1.80 30.59 43.22
CA ALA A 9 -1.53 31.03 44.57
C ALA A 9 0.00 31.09 44.89
N PHE A 10 0.78 30.16 44.30
CA PHE A 10 2.24 30.19 44.42
C PHE A 10 2.87 31.35 43.67
N LEU A 11 2.38 31.67 42.47
CA LEU A 11 2.81 32.82 41.67
C LEU A 11 2.40 34.13 42.32
N GLU A 12 1.16 34.28 42.83
CA GLU A 12 0.68 35.49 43.51
C GLU A 12 1.46 35.79 44.82
N ARG A 13 1.76 34.79 45.65
CA ARG A 13 2.59 34.97 46.86
C ARG A 13 4.01 35.35 46.54
N ARG A 14 4.57 34.97 45.41
CA ARG A 14 5.96 35.28 45.04
C ARG A 14 6.12 36.61 44.30
N PHE A 15 5.03 37.08 43.65
CA PHE A 15 4.99 38.41 43.00
C PHE A 15 4.64 39.56 43.94
N LEU A 16 3.86 39.30 45.00
CA LEU A 16 3.43 40.33 45.95
C LEU A 16 4.44 40.61 47.08
N ASN A 17 5.37 39.72 47.36
CA ASN A 17 6.48 40.01 48.30
C ASN A 17 7.67 40.63 47.55
N GLY A 18 7.64 41.94 47.37
CA GLY A 18 8.53 42.81 46.62
C GLY A 18 10.02 42.76 46.93
N SER A 19 10.70 41.65 46.70
CA SER A 19 12.16 41.56 46.82
C SER A 19 12.87 40.78 45.69
N MET A 20 12.23 40.63 44.51
CA MET A 20 12.96 40.17 43.33
C MET A 20 13.23 41.38 42.41
N HIS A 21 14.38 42.02 42.59
CA HIS A 21 14.97 42.86 41.54
C HIS A 21 15.37 41.99 40.36
N ILE A 22 14.35 41.55 39.59
CA ILE A 22 14.63 40.90 38.30
C ILE A 22 15.06 42.01 37.36
N GLU A 23 16.30 41.99 36.94
CA GLU A 23 16.79 42.94 35.93
C GLU A 23 15.84 42.87 34.72
N LEU A 24 15.32 44.01 34.27
CA LEU A 24 14.44 44.16 33.13
C LEU A 24 14.94 43.34 31.91
N ARG A 25 16.26 43.29 31.75
CA ARG A 25 16.93 42.49 30.73
C ARG A 25 16.61 41.00 30.84
N LYS A 26 16.66 40.41 32.03
CA LYS A 26 16.37 38.97 32.24
C LYS A 26 14.88 38.68 32.01
N LEU A 27 14.00 39.58 32.45
CA LEU A 27 12.57 39.47 32.28
C LEU A 27 12.20 39.48 30.78
N LEU A 28 12.69 40.46 30.03
CA LEU A 28 12.44 40.57 28.59
C LEU A 28 13.01 39.37 27.83
N TRP A 29 14.25 38.97 28.13
CA TRP A 29 14.88 37.82 27.49
C TRP A 29 14.09 36.53 27.72
N VAL A 30 13.69 36.23 28.96
CA VAL A 30 12.90 35.06 29.32
C VAL A 30 11.52 35.11 28.67
N SER A 31 10.84 36.25 28.67
CA SER A 31 9.53 36.45 28.07
C SER A 31 9.57 36.19 26.56
N PHE A 32 10.50 36.80 25.82
CA PHE A 32 10.63 36.59 24.38
C PHE A 32 11.04 35.17 24.04
N THR A 33 11.96 34.58 24.81
CA THR A 33 12.38 33.19 24.57
C THR A 33 11.24 32.23 24.84
N LEU A 34 10.51 32.39 25.94
CA LEU A 34 9.37 31.53 26.27
C LEU A 34 8.27 31.62 25.21
N THR A 35 7.90 32.83 24.79
CA THR A 35 6.88 33.06 23.77
C THR A 35 7.28 32.44 22.44
N SER A 36 8.55 32.61 22.02
CA SER A 36 9.07 32.02 20.80
C SER A 36 9.08 30.50 20.85
N VAL A 37 9.50 29.90 21.96
CA VAL A 37 9.50 28.43 22.13
C VAL A 37 8.08 27.89 22.07
N VAL A 38 7.14 28.48 22.77
CA VAL A 38 5.73 28.06 22.78
C VAL A 38 5.12 28.19 21.39
N ALA A 39 5.34 29.31 20.69
CA ALA A 39 4.84 29.51 19.33
C ALA A 39 5.42 28.49 18.35
N THR A 40 6.73 28.21 18.44
CA THR A 40 7.39 27.21 17.56
C THR A 40 6.87 25.80 17.83
N LEU A 41 6.66 25.43 19.09
CA LEU A 41 6.10 24.12 19.45
C LEU A 41 4.66 23.97 18.95
N LEU A 42 3.80 24.97 19.14
CA LEU A 42 2.42 24.95 18.64
C LEU A 42 2.38 24.85 17.12
N MET A 43 3.22 25.60 16.42
CA MET A 43 3.32 25.53 14.96
C MET A 43 3.85 24.17 14.50
N GLY A 44 4.87 23.63 15.16
CA GLY A 44 5.43 22.30 14.86
C GLY A 44 4.41 21.19 15.06
N ILE A 45 3.66 21.23 16.17
CA ILE A 45 2.58 20.26 16.44
C ILE A 45 1.47 20.37 15.39
N SER A 46 1.03 21.60 15.06
CA SER A 46 0.00 21.82 14.04
C SER A 46 0.44 21.33 12.64
N PHE A 47 1.67 21.65 12.27
CA PHE A 47 2.25 21.19 11.00
C PHE A 47 2.36 19.66 10.96
N TYR A 48 2.80 19.04 12.05
CA TYR A 48 2.89 17.60 12.20
C TYR A 48 1.56 16.90 11.93
N TYR A 49 0.47 17.33 12.58
CA TYR A 49 -0.85 16.73 12.39
C TYR A 49 -1.38 16.94 10.96
N ARG A 50 -1.21 18.13 10.38
CA ARG A 50 -1.63 18.39 9.01
C ARG A 50 -0.85 17.57 7.99
N PHE A 51 0.47 17.53 8.13
CA PHE A 51 1.31 16.73 7.22
C PHE A 51 1.00 15.24 7.32
N ALA A 52 0.80 14.75 8.53
CA ALA A 52 0.43 13.35 8.77
C ALA A 52 -0.90 12.98 8.11
N ALA A 53 -1.93 13.81 8.29
CA ALA A 53 -3.25 13.59 7.68
C ALA A 53 -3.18 13.63 6.14
N GLN A 54 -2.49 14.62 5.58
CA GLN A 54 -2.33 14.75 4.13
C GLN A 54 -1.52 13.59 3.52
N SER A 55 -0.46 13.15 4.20
CA SER A 55 0.34 12.00 3.74
C SER A 55 -0.47 10.71 3.73
N ALA A 56 -1.30 10.46 4.74
CA ALA A 56 -2.19 9.30 4.79
C ALA A 56 -3.20 9.32 3.63
N GLN A 57 -3.84 10.47 3.38
CA GLN A 57 -4.79 10.62 2.28
C GLN A 57 -4.14 10.41 0.91
N THR A 58 -2.96 11.00 0.66
CA THR A 58 -2.25 10.85 -0.62
C THR A 58 -1.81 9.40 -0.85
N THR A 59 -1.39 8.69 0.20
CA THR A 59 -1.04 7.27 0.11
C THR A 59 -2.26 6.42 -0.21
N TRP A 60 -3.41 6.72 0.40
CA TRP A 60 -4.66 6.03 0.15
C TRP A 60 -5.15 6.21 -1.28
N GLU A 61 -5.23 7.44 -1.77
CA GLU A 61 -5.61 7.74 -3.16
C GLU A 61 -4.64 7.10 -4.17
N GLY A 62 -3.35 7.12 -3.87
CA GLY A 62 -2.34 6.44 -4.67
C GLY A 62 -2.51 4.91 -4.69
N ASN A 63 -2.89 4.30 -3.59
CA ASN A 63 -3.14 2.86 -3.50
C ASN A 63 -4.43 2.46 -4.25
N ASP A 64 -5.50 3.27 -4.21
CA ASP A 64 -6.72 3.03 -4.98
C ASP A 64 -6.42 2.96 -6.48
N THR A 65 -5.69 3.95 -7.02
CA THR A 65 -5.27 3.94 -8.43
C THR A 65 -4.41 2.71 -8.76
N ARG A 66 -3.47 2.32 -7.90
CA ARG A 66 -2.61 1.15 -8.12
C ARG A 66 -3.37 -0.17 -8.13
N ILE A 67 -4.37 -0.31 -7.26
CA ILE A 67 -5.23 -1.50 -7.23
C ILE A 67 -6.11 -1.55 -8.48
N GLU A 68 -6.63 -0.41 -8.93
CA GLU A 68 -7.39 -0.33 -10.17
C GLU A 68 -6.54 -0.74 -11.37
N ASP A 69 -5.34 -0.16 -11.51
CA ASP A 69 -4.38 -0.50 -12.56
C ASP A 69 -4.01 -1.99 -12.53
N ALA A 70 -3.78 -2.55 -11.35
CA ALA A 70 -3.46 -3.98 -11.19
C ALA A 70 -4.65 -4.87 -11.57
N ALA A 71 -5.87 -4.50 -11.17
CA ALA A 71 -7.08 -5.23 -11.53
C ALA A 71 -7.32 -5.20 -13.06
N GLU A 72 -7.05 -4.07 -13.71
CA GLU A 72 -7.10 -3.96 -15.16
C GLU A 72 -6.02 -4.81 -15.85
N GLN A 73 -4.79 -4.83 -15.34
CA GLN A 73 -3.71 -5.65 -15.87
C GLN A 73 -4.05 -7.15 -15.78
N VAL A 74 -4.53 -7.61 -14.63
CA VAL A 74 -4.96 -8.99 -14.43
C VAL A 74 -6.15 -9.33 -15.35
N THR A 75 -7.13 -8.42 -15.48
CA THR A 75 -8.27 -8.57 -16.40
C THR A 75 -7.80 -8.66 -17.85
N ALA A 76 -6.84 -7.82 -18.25
CA ALA A 76 -6.26 -7.85 -19.60
C ALA A 76 -5.49 -9.14 -19.86
N HIS A 77 -4.77 -9.65 -18.87
CA HIS A 77 -4.09 -10.94 -18.95
C HIS A 77 -5.08 -12.09 -19.20
N PHE A 78 -6.15 -12.19 -18.41
CA PHE A 78 -7.18 -13.22 -18.62
C PHE A 78 -7.89 -13.06 -19.96
N ARG A 79 -8.17 -11.83 -20.40
CA ARG A 79 -8.73 -11.57 -21.74
C ARG A 79 -7.83 -12.08 -22.86
N ASN A 80 -6.52 -11.93 -22.72
CA ASN A 80 -5.57 -12.47 -23.71
C ASN A 80 -5.56 -14.00 -23.69
N MET A 81 -5.65 -14.64 -22.54
CA MET A 81 -5.75 -16.08 -22.43
C MET A 81 -7.06 -16.63 -23.01
N ILE A 82 -8.16 -15.91 -22.87
CA ILE A 82 -9.42 -16.21 -23.56
C ILE A 82 -9.23 -16.21 -25.07
N LYS A 83 -8.51 -15.23 -25.64
CA LYS A 83 -8.21 -15.20 -27.09
C LYS A 83 -7.36 -16.38 -27.54
N VAL A 84 -6.42 -16.84 -26.69
CA VAL A 84 -5.65 -18.06 -26.96
C VAL A 84 -6.58 -19.28 -27.04
N SER A 85 -7.50 -19.42 -26.07
CA SER A 85 -8.50 -20.45 -26.06
C SER A 85 -9.43 -20.39 -27.28
N ASP A 86 -9.87 -19.19 -27.67
CA ASP A 86 -10.70 -19.01 -28.87
C ASP A 86 -9.94 -19.38 -30.16
N THR A 87 -8.67 -19.03 -30.25
CA THR A 87 -7.82 -19.39 -31.37
C THR A 87 -7.70 -20.90 -31.47
N LEU A 88 -7.40 -21.59 -30.37
CA LEU A 88 -7.35 -23.05 -30.33
C LEU A 88 -8.69 -23.68 -30.74
N TYR A 89 -9.79 -23.23 -30.17
CA TYR A 89 -11.09 -23.81 -30.45
C TYR A 89 -11.57 -23.55 -31.89
N TYR A 90 -11.67 -22.28 -32.30
CA TYR A 90 -12.29 -21.91 -33.56
C TYR A 90 -11.40 -22.12 -34.79
N ARG A 91 -10.06 -22.06 -34.63
CA ARG A 91 -9.11 -22.17 -35.73
C ARG A 91 -8.49 -23.55 -35.88
N VAL A 92 -8.29 -24.27 -34.76
CA VAL A 92 -7.57 -25.53 -34.73
C VAL A 92 -8.53 -26.70 -34.54
N ILE A 93 -9.41 -26.65 -33.52
CA ILE A 93 -10.21 -27.83 -33.12
C ILE A 93 -11.48 -27.97 -33.97
N LYS A 94 -12.30 -26.92 -34.06
CA LYS A 94 -13.68 -26.96 -34.59
C LYS A 94 -13.77 -27.38 -36.08
N GLY A 95 -12.75 -27.10 -36.89
CA GLY A 95 -12.73 -27.34 -38.31
C GLY A 95 -11.95 -28.58 -38.72
N THR A 96 -11.33 -29.28 -37.78
CA THR A 96 -10.38 -30.37 -38.06
C THR A 96 -11.00 -31.72 -37.74
N ASP A 97 -10.96 -32.66 -38.69
CA ASP A 97 -11.33 -34.06 -38.47
C ASP A 97 -10.17 -34.79 -37.78
N LEU A 98 -10.32 -35.05 -36.51
CA LEU A 98 -9.31 -35.67 -35.66
C LEU A 98 -9.03 -37.14 -35.96
N GLN A 99 -9.79 -37.76 -36.88
CA GLN A 99 -9.47 -39.09 -37.41
C GLN A 99 -8.48 -39.05 -38.56
N GLN A 100 -8.47 -37.97 -39.33
CA GLN A 100 -7.65 -37.82 -40.53
C GLN A 100 -6.44 -36.92 -40.31
N ASP A 101 -6.60 -35.89 -39.50
CA ASP A 101 -5.60 -34.84 -39.27
C ASP A 101 -5.11 -34.80 -37.82
N THR A 102 -3.86 -34.37 -37.64
CA THR A 102 -3.28 -34.14 -36.30
C THR A 102 -3.20 -32.67 -36.03
N ILE A 103 -3.60 -32.28 -34.80
CA ILE A 103 -3.55 -30.90 -34.33
C ILE A 103 -2.33 -30.60 -33.42
N SER A 104 -1.44 -31.60 -33.29
CA SER A 104 -0.32 -31.52 -32.34
C SER A 104 0.67 -30.38 -32.63
N ASP A 105 0.93 -30.13 -33.94
CA ASP A 105 1.86 -29.06 -34.33
C ASP A 105 1.28 -27.66 -34.08
N ASP A 106 -0.02 -27.47 -34.31
CA ASP A 106 -0.70 -26.21 -34.01
C ASP A 106 -0.77 -25.96 -32.51
N PHE A 107 -1.05 -27.00 -31.71
CA PHE A 107 -1.02 -26.91 -30.24
C PHE A 107 0.37 -26.52 -29.76
N ARG A 108 1.42 -27.14 -30.29
CA ARG A 108 2.79 -26.83 -29.95
C ARG A 108 3.16 -25.41 -30.35
N LEU A 109 2.78 -24.96 -31.54
CA LEU A 109 3.04 -23.59 -31.99
C LEU A 109 2.39 -22.54 -31.08
N ILE A 110 1.10 -22.73 -30.78
CA ILE A 110 0.36 -21.80 -29.90
C ILE A 110 0.94 -21.82 -28.50
N TYR A 111 1.34 -22.96 -27.97
CA TYR A 111 2.03 -23.09 -26.69
C TYR A 111 3.37 -22.30 -26.69
N GLU A 112 4.25 -22.53 -27.68
CA GLU A 112 5.54 -21.85 -27.77
C GLU A 112 5.41 -20.33 -27.84
N MET A 113 4.36 -19.84 -28.52
CA MET A 113 4.06 -18.39 -28.57
C MET A 113 3.58 -17.82 -27.23
N ASN A 114 3.09 -18.64 -26.31
CA ASN A 114 2.47 -18.22 -25.05
C ASN A 114 3.11 -18.87 -23.80
N LYS A 115 4.25 -19.55 -23.94
CA LYS A 115 4.90 -20.32 -22.87
C LYS A 115 5.28 -19.50 -21.64
N ASP A 116 5.40 -18.19 -21.79
CA ASP A 116 5.67 -17.29 -20.66
C ASP A 116 4.44 -17.15 -19.75
N TYR A 117 3.23 -17.43 -20.24
CA TYR A 117 1.95 -17.30 -19.53
C TYR A 117 1.22 -18.64 -19.35
N VAL A 118 1.54 -19.62 -20.18
CA VAL A 118 0.86 -20.92 -20.23
C VAL A 118 1.83 -22.03 -19.83
N GLU A 119 1.45 -22.82 -18.84
CA GLU A 119 2.22 -23.99 -18.37
C GLU A 119 1.97 -25.20 -19.26
N SER A 120 0.71 -25.43 -19.67
CA SER A 120 0.34 -26.56 -20.55
C SER A 120 -1.02 -26.35 -21.21
N ILE A 121 -1.21 -26.98 -22.35
CA ILE A 121 -2.48 -27.04 -23.07
C ILE A 121 -2.84 -28.52 -23.26
N ALA A 122 -4.10 -28.90 -22.99
CA ALA A 122 -4.58 -30.25 -23.15
C ALA A 122 -6.00 -30.29 -23.72
N LEU A 123 -6.26 -31.25 -24.60
CA LEU A 123 -7.57 -31.54 -25.12
C LEU A 123 -7.96 -32.95 -24.72
N PHE A 124 -9.11 -33.10 -24.07
CA PHE A 124 -9.67 -34.37 -23.65
C PHE A 124 -10.99 -34.62 -24.39
N SER A 125 -11.25 -35.86 -24.74
CA SER A 125 -12.58 -36.27 -25.13
C SER A 125 -13.49 -36.41 -23.92
N ILE A 126 -14.80 -36.36 -24.11
CA ILE A 126 -15.78 -36.59 -23.04
C ILE A 126 -15.63 -37.95 -22.37
N ASP A 127 -15.11 -38.95 -23.12
CA ASP A 127 -14.85 -40.29 -22.62
C ASP A 127 -13.63 -40.37 -21.70
N GLY A 128 -12.93 -39.25 -21.50
CA GLY A 128 -11.76 -39.14 -20.59
C GLY A 128 -10.42 -39.40 -21.25
N ASN A 129 -10.39 -39.65 -22.57
CA ASN A 129 -9.14 -39.91 -23.30
C ASN A 129 -8.43 -38.58 -23.63
N LEU A 130 -7.12 -38.56 -23.46
CA LEU A 130 -6.28 -37.46 -23.92
C LEU A 130 -6.19 -37.51 -25.46
N VAL A 131 -6.63 -36.43 -26.11
CA VAL A 131 -6.58 -36.29 -27.58
C VAL A 131 -5.24 -35.65 -27.98
N CYS A 132 -4.88 -34.55 -27.33
CA CYS A 132 -3.63 -33.81 -27.58
C CYS A 132 -3.18 -33.08 -26.34
N ALA A 133 -1.88 -32.95 -26.14
CA ALA A 133 -1.33 -32.08 -25.09
C ALA A 133 0.07 -31.59 -25.43
N THR A 134 0.44 -30.45 -24.87
CA THR A 134 1.75 -29.83 -25.00
C THR A 134 2.10 -29.06 -23.73
N PRO A 135 3.35 -28.97 -23.28
CA PRO A 135 4.57 -29.58 -23.86
C PRO A 135 4.68 -31.07 -23.55
N ASN A 136 3.99 -31.57 -22.54
CA ASN A 136 4.06 -32.98 -22.11
C ASN A 136 2.73 -33.68 -22.37
N SER A 137 2.79 -34.85 -23.00
CA SER A 137 1.61 -35.66 -23.32
C SER A 137 1.40 -36.86 -22.37
N HIS A 138 2.28 -37.02 -21.35
CA HIS A 138 2.20 -38.17 -20.46
C HIS A 138 1.39 -37.80 -19.21
N LEU A 139 0.20 -38.38 -19.09
CA LEU A 139 -0.62 -38.22 -17.88
C LEU A 139 0.04 -38.89 -16.69
N ARG A 140 -0.23 -38.34 -15.50
CA ARG A 140 0.20 -38.98 -14.23
C ARG A 140 -0.44 -40.35 -14.07
N PRO A 141 0.26 -41.30 -13.45
CA PRO A 141 -0.35 -42.59 -13.06
C PRO A 141 -1.56 -42.31 -12.14
N ASN A 142 -2.66 -43.05 -12.43
CA ASN A 142 -3.93 -42.94 -11.70
C ASN A 142 -4.63 -41.55 -11.81
N PHE A 143 -4.29 -40.74 -12.82
CA PHE A 143 -5.03 -39.51 -13.11
C PHE A 143 -6.49 -39.86 -13.49
N SER A 144 -7.43 -39.16 -12.88
CA SER A 144 -8.86 -39.30 -13.16
C SER A 144 -9.45 -37.94 -13.47
N LEU A 145 -9.82 -37.76 -14.73
CA LEU A 145 -10.39 -36.51 -15.24
C LEU A 145 -11.66 -36.08 -14.47
N GLN A 146 -12.50 -37.07 -14.14
CA GLN A 146 -13.79 -36.84 -13.45
C GLN A 146 -13.64 -36.31 -12.03
N LYS A 147 -12.44 -36.42 -11.41
CA LYS A 147 -12.13 -35.90 -10.06
C LYS A 147 -11.64 -34.45 -10.07
N GLU A 148 -11.36 -33.93 -11.25
CA GLU A 148 -10.85 -32.57 -11.40
C GLU A 148 -12.01 -31.55 -11.39
N ALA A 149 -11.95 -30.58 -10.49
CA ALA A 149 -12.99 -29.54 -10.34
C ALA A 149 -13.18 -28.72 -11.63
N TRP A 150 -12.09 -28.41 -12.33
CA TRP A 150 -12.14 -27.68 -13.59
C TRP A 150 -12.84 -28.46 -14.72
N TYR A 151 -12.81 -29.79 -14.67
CA TYR A 151 -13.52 -30.63 -15.64
C TYR A 151 -15.03 -30.58 -15.43
N GLY A 152 -15.48 -30.73 -14.18
CA GLY A 152 -16.89 -30.57 -13.83
C GLY A 152 -17.43 -29.19 -14.22
N SER A 153 -16.69 -28.15 -13.88
CA SER A 153 -17.07 -26.76 -14.21
C SER A 153 -17.16 -26.51 -15.74
N ALA A 154 -16.33 -27.16 -16.54
CA ALA A 154 -16.41 -27.04 -17.99
C ALA A 154 -17.65 -27.73 -18.60
N LEU A 155 -18.19 -28.76 -17.93
CA LEU A 155 -19.37 -29.49 -18.42
C LEU A 155 -20.69 -28.78 -18.11
N ASP A 156 -20.71 -27.94 -17.08
CA ASP A 156 -21.92 -27.25 -16.60
C ASP A 156 -22.40 -26.17 -17.59
N THR A 157 -21.53 -25.67 -18.47
CA THR A 157 -21.85 -24.57 -19.38
C THR A 157 -21.25 -24.81 -20.75
N GLU A 158 -22.11 -24.91 -21.78
CA GLU A 158 -21.65 -25.10 -23.18
C GLU A 158 -20.89 -23.83 -23.65
N GLU A 159 -19.72 -24.07 -24.27
CA GLU A 159 -18.84 -23.07 -24.89
C GLU A 159 -18.32 -21.94 -23.99
N ASN A 160 -18.74 -21.84 -22.75
CA ASN A 160 -18.25 -20.82 -21.82
C ASN A 160 -16.89 -21.21 -21.19
N ILE A 161 -16.01 -20.25 -21.11
CA ILE A 161 -14.72 -20.41 -20.45
C ILE A 161 -14.89 -20.26 -18.94
N ARG A 162 -14.27 -21.15 -18.18
CA ARG A 162 -14.22 -21.13 -16.72
C ARG A 162 -12.79 -21.06 -16.22
N PHE A 163 -12.56 -20.17 -15.24
CA PHE A 163 -11.31 -20.10 -14.52
C PHE A 163 -11.47 -20.80 -13.17
N GLY A 164 -10.64 -21.80 -12.92
CA GLY A 164 -10.62 -22.50 -11.64
C GLY A 164 -9.68 -21.82 -10.64
N ALA A 165 -9.85 -22.18 -9.37
CA ALA A 165 -8.93 -21.71 -8.32
C ALA A 165 -7.49 -22.19 -8.57
N PRO A 166 -6.47 -21.40 -8.19
CA PRO A 166 -5.08 -21.82 -8.27
C PRO A 166 -4.85 -23.14 -7.55
N GLN A 167 -4.22 -24.09 -8.24
CA GLN A 167 -3.98 -25.42 -7.71
C GLN A 167 -2.63 -25.98 -8.20
N VAL A 168 -2.15 -27.02 -7.53
CA VAL A 168 -0.97 -27.77 -8.00
C VAL A 168 -1.34 -28.54 -9.25
N SER A 169 -0.57 -28.41 -10.33
CA SER A 169 -0.77 -29.18 -11.56
C SER A 169 -0.63 -30.67 -11.30
N ARG A 170 -1.71 -31.43 -11.49
CA ARG A 170 -1.78 -32.88 -11.27
C ARG A 170 -2.01 -33.68 -12.55
N VAL A 171 -2.19 -33.00 -13.67
CA VAL A 171 -2.56 -33.64 -14.95
C VAL A 171 -1.39 -34.40 -15.54
N PHE A 172 -0.25 -33.74 -15.69
CA PHE A 172 0.92 -34.30 -16.33
C PHE A 172 2.01 -34.73 -15.35
N ARG A 173 2.86 -35.62 -15.80
CA ARG A 173 4.07 -36.00 -15.05
C ARG A 173 5.05 -34.85 -15.12
N ALA A 174 5.46 -34.34 -13.98
CA ALA A 174 6.48 -33.26 -13.90
C ALA A 174 7.84 -33.81 -14.39
N GLU A 175 8.57 -33.00 -15.15
CA GLU A 175 9.99 -33.22 -15.39
C GLU A 175 10.76 -32.71 -14.19
N GLY A 176 11.12 -33.57 -13.24
CA GLY A 176 11.77 -33.26 -11.97
C GLY A 176 10.86 -33.35 -10.75
N ASP A 177 11.39 -33.03 -9.56
CA ASP A 177 10.67 -33.11 -8.27
C ASP A 177 9.76 -31.90 -8.00
N GLY A 178 9.59 -30.98 -8.95
CA GLY A 178 8.84 -29.74 -8.79
C GLY A 178 7.34 -29.90 -9.00
N TYR A 179 6.56 -29.28 -8.09
CA TYR A 179 5.13 -29.08 -8.27
C TYR A 179 4.88 -27.65 -8.74
N THR A 180 4.35 -27.48 -9.97
CA THR A 180 3.99 -26.16 -10.50
C THR A 180 2.55 -25.81 -10.09
N ARG A 181 2.35 -24.60 -9.55
CA ARG A 181 1.00 -24.07 -9.34
C ARG A 181 0.48 -23.47 -10.63
N VAL A 182 -0.78 -23.74 -10.92
CA VAL A 182 -1.44 -23.29 -12.14
C VAL A 182 -2.84 -22.78 -11.85
N ILE A 183 -3.34 -21.94 -12.75
CA ILE A 183 -4.75 -21.54 -12.80
C ILE A 183 -5.37 -22.29 -13.97
N PRO A 184 -6.22 -23.29 -13.73
CA PRO A 184 -6.86 -24.02 -14.82
C PRO A 184 -7.92 -23.15 -15.48
N MET A 185 -7.79 -22.94 -16.78
CA MET A 185 -8.80 -22.35 -17.63
C MET A 185 -9.37 -23.45 -18.52
N SER A 186 -10.65 -23.72 -18.43
CA SER A 186 -11.30 -24.82 -19.12
C SER A 186 -12.56 -24.39 -19.86
N ARG A 187 -12.84 -25.07 -20.97
CA ARG A 187 -14.09 -24.93 -21.72
C ARG A 187 -14.50 -26.25 -22.40
N MET A 188 -15.80 -26.44 -22.54
CA MET A 188 -16.32 -27.50 -23.38
C MET A 188 -16.16 -27.12 -24.86
N VAL A 189 -15.75 -28.08 -25.68
CA VAL A 189 -15.52 -27.91 -27.12
C VAL A 189 -16.19 -29.07 -27.89
N GLN A 190 -16.50 -28.81 -29.15
CA GLN A 190 -16.99 -29.84 -30.08
C GLN A 190 -15.81 -30.39 -30.89
N LEU A 191 -15.70 -31.73 -30.95
CA LEU A 191 -14.66 -32.46 -31.67
C LEU A 191 -15.29 -33.16 -32.86
N THR A 192 -14.74 -33.00 -34.05
CA THR A 192 -15.14 -33.72 -35.24
C THR A 192 -14.29 -34.98 -35.38
N MET A 193 -14.95 -36.16 -35.47
CA MET A 193 -14.31 -37.47 -35.65
C MET A 193 -15.04 -38.21 -36.77
N GLY A 194 -14.60 -38.03 -38.01
CA GLY A 194 -15.31 -38.49 -39.20
C GLY A 194 -16.70 -37.83 -39.28
N ASP A 195 -17.74 -38.64 -39.45
CA ASP A 195 -19.14 -38.17 -39.53
C ASP A 195 -19.77 -37.87 -38.14
N GLN A 196 -19.02 -38.04 -37.05
CA GLN A 196 -19.55 -37.84 -35.69
C GLN A 196 -18.97 -36.58 -35.03
N THR A 197 -19.84 -35.82 -34.41
CA THR A 197 -19.44 -34.72 -33.50
C THR A 197 -19.51 -35.24 -32.07
N LYS A 198 -18.39 -35.21 -31.37
CA LYS A 198 -18.28 -35.54 -29.95
C LYS A 198 -17.96 -34.31 -29.14
N ARG A 199 -18.30 -34.35 -27.84
CA ARG A 199 -17.88 -33.29 -26.89
C ARG A 199 -16.47 -33.59 -26.34
N GLY A 200 -15.72 -32.55 -26.06
CA GLY A 200 -14.45 -32.60 -25.37
C GLY A 200 -14.25 -31.44 -24.45
N VAL A 201 -13.18 -31.43 -23.70
CA VAL A 201 -12.79 -30.35 -22.82
C VAL A 201 -11.39 -29.89 -23.18
N LEU A 202 -11.27 -28.60 -23.52
CA LEU A 202 -10.00 -27.91 -23.67
C LEU A 202 -9.60 -27.36 -22.33
N LEU A 203 -8.41 -27.72 -21.85
CA LEU A 203 -7.77 -27.22 -20.65
C LEU A 203 -6.54 -26.42 -21.05
N ILE A 204 -6.42 -25.20 -20.53
CA ILE A 204 -5.21 -24.38 -20.59
C ILE A 204 -4.81 -24.06 -19.15
N ASN A 205 -3.69 -24.58 -18.72
CA ASN A 205 -3.12 -24.29 -17.42
C ASN A 205 -2.29 -23.02 -17.51
N LEU A 206 -2.75 -21.94 -16.88
CA LEU A 206 -2.03 -20.68 -16.82
C LEU A 206 -0.99 -20.72 -15.69
N ARG A 207 0.12 -20.06 -15.88
CA ARG A 207 1.19 -19.96 -14.89
C ARG A 207 0.74 -19.06 -13.73
N TYR A 208 0.81 -19.61 -12.52
CA TYR A 208 0.41 -18.88 -11.31
C TYR A 208 1.44 -17.82 -10.89
N ASP A 209 2.74 -18.05 -11.15
CA ASP A 209 3.81 -17.10 -10.87
C ASP A 209 3.62 -15.78 -11.60
N VAL A 210 3.11 -15.79 -12.83
CA VAL A 210 2.78 -14.56 -13.58
C VAL A 210 1.72 -13.72 -12.84
N LEU A 211 0.68 -14.37 -12.31
CA LEU A 211 -0.31 -13.66 -11.48
C LEU A 211 0.30 -13.11 -10.19
N GLN A 212 1.17 -13.90 -9.55
CA GLN A 212 1.87 -13.50 -8.36
C GLN A 212 2.73 -12.24 -8.61
N ASP A 213 3.52 -12.23 -9.69
CA ASP A 213 4.37 -11.08 -10.07
C ASP A 213 3.54 -9.81 -10.33
N MET A 214 2.34 -9.94 -10.93
CA MET A 214 1.43 -8.81 -11.15
C MET A 214 0.87 -8.22 -9.85
N LEU A 215 0.81 -9.01 -8.77
CA LEU A 215 0.22 -8.61 -7.50
C LEU A 215 1.26 -8.20 -6.46
N GLU A 216 2.53 -8.51 -6.70
CA GLU A 216 3.61 -8.07 -5.82
C GLU A 216 3.76 -6.55 -5.86
N ASN A 217 3.93 -5.95 -4.69
CA ASN A 217 4.22 -4.52 -4.52
C ASN A 217 3.18 -3.54 -5.11
N VAL A 218 1.94 -3.98 -5.31
CA VAL A 218 0.85 -3.12 -5.80
C VAL A 218 0.56 -2.01 -4.80
N MET A 219 0.46 -2.31 -3.51
CA MET A 219 0.21 -1.30 -2.47
C MET A 219 1.50 -0.80 -1.84
N VAL A 220 1.48 0.48 -1.42
CA VAL A 220 2.54 1.15 -0.68
C VAL A 220 2.06 1.42 0.74
N GLY A 221 2.89 1.05 1.73
CA GLY A 221 2.64 1.22 3.15
C GLY A 221 3.20 0.05 3.95
N GLU A 222 3.61 0.28 5.20
CA GLU A 222 4.32 -0.74 6.01
C GLU A 222 3.46 -1.97 6.35
N GLU A 223 2.15 -1.80 6.43
CA GLU A 223 1.19 -2.87 6.73
C GLU A 223 0.09 -2.93 5.63
N SER A 224 0.48 -2.68 4.37
CA SER A 224 -0.43 -2.71 3.24
C SER A 224 -0.09 -3.87 2.32
N TYR A 225 -1.10 -4.62 1.88
CA TYR A 225 -0.96 -5.75 0.98
C TYR A 225 -2.20 -5.96 0.13
N VAL A 226 -2.06 -6.78 -0.93
CA VAL A 226 -3.17 -7.18 -1.80
C VAL A 226 -3.36 -8.68 -1.70
N TYR A 227 -4.61 -9.13 -1.65
CA TYR A 227 -4.96 -10.52 -1.81
C TYR A 227 -6.07 -10.70 -2.86
N LEU A 228 -6.23 -11.93 -3.35
CA LEU A 228 -7.35 -12.31 -4.22
C LEU A 228 -8.27 -13.30 -3.51
N ALA A 229 -9.55 -13.05 -3.60
CA ALA A 229 -10.60 -13.95 -3.15
C ALA A 229 -11.48 -14.37 -4.33
N GLY A 230 -11.96 -15.60 -4.33
CA GLY A 230 -12.97 -16.10 -5.26
C GLY A 230 -14.36 -15.68 -4.85
N GLU A 231 -15.35 -15.85 -5.76
CA GLU A 231 -16.77 -15.56 -5.51
C GLU A 231 -17.32 -16.21 -4.22
N ASN A 232 -16.80 -17.37 -3.87
CA ASN A 232 -17.23 -18.12 -2.67
C ASN A 232 -16.42 -17.77 -1.42
N GLY A 233 -15.60 -16.72 -1.46
CA GLY A 233 -14.76 -16.30 -0.33
C GLY A 233 -13.55 -17.22 -0.09
N ASN A 234 -13.19 -18.07 -1.00
CA ASN A 234 -11.95 -18.83 -0.93
C ASN A 234 -10.76 -17.94 -1.30
N LEU A 235 -9.67 -18.03 -0.53
CA LEU A 235 -8.45 -17.27 -0.77
C LEU A 235 -7.69 -17.89 -1.97
N LEU A 236 -7.46 -17.08 -3.01
CA LEU A 236 -6.78 -17.51 -4.24
C LEU A 236 -5.31 -17.11 -4.26
N TYR A 237 -5.01 -15.93 -3.77
CA TYR A 237 -3.66 -15.39 -3.60
C TYR A 237 -3.56 -14.59 -2.33
N HIS A 238 -2.44 -14.72 -1.63
CA HIS A 238 -2.07 -13.87 -0.50
C HIS A 238 -0.55 -13.79 -0.40
N PRO A 239 0.06 -12.63 -0.13
CA PRO A 239 1.53 -12.50 -0.02
C PRO A 239 2.11 -13.34 1.13
N MET A 240 1.33 -13.63 2.18
CA MET A 240 1.71 -14.48 3.31
C MET A 240 1.02 -15.85 3.26
N GLN A 241 0.81 -16.40 2.06
CA GLN A 241 0.04 -17.63 1.87
C GLN A 241 0.64 -18.84 2.60
N ASP A 242 1.96 -18.91 2.72
CA ASP A 242 2.64 -19.99 3.44
C ASP A 242 2.33 -19.97 4.94
N GLN A 243 2.22 -18.79 5.53
CA GLN A 243 1.85 -18.63 6.95
C GLN A 243 0.39 -18.99 7.19
N ILE A 244 -0.49 -18.66 6.23
CA ILE A 244 -1.91 -19.02 6.27
C ILE A 244 -2.06 -20.54 6.12
N ALA A 245 -1.34 -21.16 5.19
CA ALA A 245 -1.35 -22.61 4.98
C ALA A 245 -0.81 -23.38 6.19
N ALA A 246 0.18 -22.81 6.89
CA ALA A 246 0.71 -23.35 8.13
C ALA A 246 -0.19 -23.12 9.36
N GLY A 247 -1.31 -22.39 9.21
CA GLY A 247 -2.21 -22.05 10.30
C GLY A 247 -1.66 -21.02 11.30
N ILE A 248 -0.55 -20.37 10.97
CA ILE A 248 0.10 -19.34 11.80
C ILE A 248 -0.69 -18.03 11.75
N MET A 249 -1.33 -17.74 10.62
CA MET A 249 -2.09 -16.53 10.35
C MET A 249 -3.46 -16.86 9.75
N LYS A 250 -4.46 -16.00 9.99
CA LYS A 250 -5.74 -16.00 9.28
C LYS A 250 -5.97 -14.65 8.67
N GLU A 251 -6.56 -14.60 7.47
CA GLU A 251 -7.01 -13.35 6.87
C GLU A 251 -8.32 -12.89 7.53
N GLU A 252 -8.23 -11.87 8.38
CA GLU A 252 -9.36 -11.36 9.19
C GLU A 252 -10.34 -10.52 8.36
N THR A 253 -9.89 -9.97 7.23
CA THR A 253 -10.71 -9.09 6.39
C THR A 253 -11.61 -9.85 5.43
N LEU A 254 -11.32 -11.11 5.15
CA LEU A 254 -12.07 -11.95 4.22
C LEU A 254 -13.56 -12.13 4.60
N PRO A 255 -13.92 -12.42 5.88
CA PRO A 255 -15.32 -12.47 6.30
C PRO A 255 -16.03 -11.11 6.17
N LEU A 256 -15.30 -10.02 6.40
CA LEU A 256 -15.83 -8.66 6.27
C LEU A 256 -16.14 -8.32 4.82
N LEU A 257 -15.24 -8.67 3.89
CA LEU A 257 -15.47 -8.53 2.46
C LEU A 257 -16.75 -9.24 2.03
N MET A 258 -16.92 -10.49 2.42
CA MET A 258 -18.10 -11.29 2.04
C MET A 258 -19.41 -10.75 2.60
N SER A 259 -19.37 -10.04 3.73
CA SER A 259 -20.55 -9.39 4.30
C SER A 259 -20.90 -8.03 3.68
N SER A 260 -19.96 -7.43 2.93
CA SER A 260 -20.03 -6.05 2.46
C SER A 260 -19.80 -5.90 0.96
N LEU A 261 -20.33 -6.80 0.14
CA LEU A 261 -20.15 -6.82 -1.32
C LEU A 261 -20.54 -5.53 -2.08
N GLU A 262 -20.99 -4.49 -1.37
CA GLU A 262 -21.35 -3.20 -1.92
C GLU A 262 -20.72 -2.06 -1.10
N GLY A 263 -19.56 -1.57 -1.52
CA GLY A 263 -19.00 -0.30 -1.08
C GLY A 263 -17.76 -0.40 -0.18
N ASP A 264 -17.07 0.74 -0.01
CA ASP A 264 -15.93 0.90 0.87
C ASP A 264 -16.33 0.64 2.32
N VAL A 265 -15.86 -0.45 2.90
CA VAL A 265 -16.12 -0.79 4.29
C VAL A 265 -14.92 -0.40 5.14
N GLN A 266 -15.11 0.60 5.96
CA GLN A 266 -14.18 0.93 7.03
C GLN A 266 -14.49 0.05 8.25
N ALA A 267 -13.79 -1.06 8.39
CA ALA A 267 -13.81 -1.84 9.64
C ALA A 267 -12.51 -1.58 10.39
N LYS A 268 -12.54 -0.61 11.30
CA LYS A 268 -11.37 -0.30 12.15
C LYS A 268 -10.86 -1.58 12.84
N PRO A 269 -9.56 -1.85 12.80
CA PRO A 269 -8.46 -0.95 12.38
C PRO A 269 -8.06 -1.05 10.89
N TYR A 270 -8.81 -1.76 10.05
CA TYR A 270 -8.48 -1.97 8.63
C TYR A 270 -9.28 -1.05 7.73
N THR A 271 -8.64 -0.60 6.67
CA THR A 271 -9.28 0.04 5.52
C THR A 271 -8.99 -0.82 4.29
N PHE A 272 -10.00 -1.11 3.46
CA PHE A 272 -9.81 -1.94 2.28
C PHE A 272 -10.37 -1.27 1.04
N LEU A 273 -9.69 -1.57 -0.07
CA LEU A 273 -10.09 -1.23 -1.42
C LEU A 273 -10.48 -2.52 -2.13
N HIS A 274 -11.60 -2.52 -2.81
CA HIS A 274 -12.14 -3.69 -3.46
C HIS A 274 -12.36 -3.41 -4.95
N LYS A 275 -11.84 -4.28 -5.81
CA LYS A 275 -12.10 -4.27 -7.27
C LYS A 275 -12.41 -5.68 -7.75
N THR A 276 -13.37 -5.81 -8.65
CA THR A 276 -13.71 -7.10 -9.25
C THR A 276 -12.89 -7.33 -10.52
N ILE A 277 -12.30 -8.51 -10.65
CA ILE A 277 -11.54 -8.91 -11.85
C ILE A 277 -12.51 -9.46 -12.88
N GLY A 278 -12.52 -8.85 -14.05
CA GLY A 278 -13.37 -9.26 -15.17
C GLY A 278 -13.13 -10.72 -15.60
N TYR A 279 -14.17 -11.37 -16.11
CA TYR A 279 -14.22 -12.76 -16.61
C TYR A 279 -14.12 -13.86 -15.55
N THR A 280 -13.64 -13.58 -14.36
CA THR A 280 -13.37 -14.60 -13.33
C THR A 280 -14.35 -14.53 -12.15
N GLY A 281 -14.98 -13.38 -11.91
CA GLY A 281 -15.74 -13.12 -10.69
C GLY A 281 -14.87 -13.03 -9.43
N TRP A 282 -13.55 -12.95 -9.57
CA TRP A 282 -12.62 -12.82 -8.44
C TRP A 282 -12.58 -11.39 -7.93
N HIS A 283 -12.28 -11.27 -6.66
CA HIS A 283 -12.19 -10.00 -5.96
C HIS A 283 -10.73 -9.71 -5.59
N MET A 284 -10.20 -8.60 -6.10
CA MET A 284 -8.93 -8.05 -5.66
C MET A 284 -9.19 -7.12 -4.48
N VAL A 285 -8.53 -7.38 -3.38
CA VAL A 285 -8.70 -6.63 -2.13
C VAL A 285 -7.37 -6.09 -1.66
N GLY A 286 -7.27 -4.78 -1.61
CA GLY A 286 -6.16 -4.09 -0.98
C GLY A 286 -6.48 -3.81 0.48
N VAL A 287 -5.62 -4.23 1.37
CA VAL A 287 -5.75 -4.03 2.80
C VAL A 287 -4.68 -3.05 3.27
N SER A 288 -5.08 -2.06 4.05
CA SER A 288 -4.17 -1.19 4.79
C SER A 288 -4.60 -1.15 6.25
N LYS A 289 -3.68 -1.41 7.16
CA LYS A 289 -3.95 -1.39 8.59
C LYS A 289 -3.65 -0.01 9.16
N GLY A 290 -4.72 0.65 9.59
CA GLY A 290 -4.68 1.82 10.45
C GLY A 290 -4.52 3.17 9.75
N ASP A 291 -5.21 4.15 10.37
CA ASP A 291 -5.04 5.60 10.15
C ASP A 291 -3.73 6.13 10.78
N THR A 292 -2.77 5.27 11.07
CA THR A 292 -1.50 5.75 11.60
C THR A 292 -0.74 6.41 10.46
N PRO A 293 -0.60 7.74 10.51
CA PRO A 293 0.27 8.44 9.58
C PRO A 293 1.61 7.69 9.59
N SER A 294 2.17 7.38 8.44
CA SER A 294 3.44 6.65 8.33
C SER A 294 4.63 7.48 8.86
N LEU A 295 4.52 7.90 10.12
CA LEU A 295 5.57 8.57 10.88
C LEU A 295 6.63 7.58 11.38
N HIS A 296 6.44 6.31 11.06
CA HIS A 296 7.43 5.27 11.31
C HIS A 296 8.64 5.40 10.37
N ASN A 297 8.50 6.13 9.27
CA ASN A 297 9.64 6.43 8.43
C ASN A 297 10.63 7.32 9.18
N TRP A 298 11.70 6.72 9.71
CA TRP A 298 12.78 7.37 10.45
C TRP A 298 13.30 8.63 9.73
N LYS A 299 13.34 8.62 8.40
CA LYS A 299 13.79 9.76 7.59
C LYS A 299 12.85 10.96 7.72
N THR A 300 11.55 10.75 7.65
CA THR A 300 10.55 11.83 7.78
C THR A 300 10.53 12.39 9.20
N ARG A 301 10.57 11.50 10.19
CA ARG A 301 10.62 11.89 11.61
C ARG A 301 11.88 12.68 11.95
N SER A 302 13.04 12.23 11.51
CA SER A 302 14.31 12.92 11.74
C SER A 302 14.36 14.27 11.03
N PHE A 303 13.79 14.37 9.82
CA PHE A 303 13.70 15.65 9.10
C PHE A 303 12.82 16.67 9.83
N ILE A 304 11.66 16.27 10.34
CA ILE A 304 10.77 17.15 11.12
C ILE A 304 11.47 17.62 12.41
N LEU A 305 12.14 16.71 13.13
CA LEU A 305 12.90 17.05 14.33
C LEU A 305 14.06 18.00 14.02
N PHE A 306 14.77 17.78 12.92
CA PHE A 306 15.84 18.66 12.47
C PHE A 306 15.31 20.08 12.18
N LEU A 307 14.18 20.17 11.49
CA LEU A 307 13.55 21.44 11.12
C LEU A 307 13.08 22.20 12.35
N LEU A 308 12.50 21.50 13.33
CA LEU A 308 12.11 22.09 14.62
C LEU A 308 13.32 22.61 15.40
N ALA A 309 14.39 21.80 15.48
CA ALA A 309 15.64 22.20 16.13
C ALA A 309 16.29 23.41 15.44
N PHE A 310 16.25 23.46 14.12
CA PHE A 310 16.76 24.60 13.33
C PHE A 310 16.00 25.90 13.65
N PHE A 311 14.66 25.86 13.67
CA PHE A 311 13.87 27.03 14.00
C PHE A 311 14.08 27.50 15.46
N LEU A 312 14.18 26.58 16.42
CA LEU A 312 14.49 26.91 17.80
C LEU A 312 15.86 27.63 17.94
N ASN A 313 16.87 27.11 17.23
CA ASN A 313 18.20 27.68 17.20
C ASN A 313 18.21 29.08 16.56
N ALA A 314 17.55 29.25 15.43
CA ALA A 314 17.41 30.55 14.75
C ALA A 314 16.73 31.59 15.64
N MET A 315 15.65 31.21 16.33
CA MET A 315 14.95 32.08 17.27
C MET A 315 15.84 32.46 18.47
N MET A 316 16.63 31.53 18.99
CA MET A 316 17.57 31.79 20.07
C MET A 316 18.65 32.83 19.67
N LEU A 317 19.18 32.72 18.45
CA LEU A 317 20.15 33.67 17.89
C LEU A 317 19.54 35.06 17.70
N ILE A 318 18.30 35.14 17.19
CA ILE A 318 17.59 36.41 17.03
C ILE A 318 17.37 37.06 18.40
N ASN A 319 16.87 36.33 19.40
CA ASN A 319 16.68 36.82 20.74
C ASN A 319 17.98 37.32 21.38
N PHE A 320 19.09 36.59 21.16
CA PHE A 320 20.41 37.02 21.64
C PHE A 320 20.88 38.33 20.98
N TYR A 321 20.67 38.45 19.66
CA TYR A 321 21.01 39.67 18.91
C TYR A 321 20.19 40.88 19.37
N VAL A 322 18.86 40.71 19.49
CA VAL A 322 17.95 41.77 19.96
C VAL A 322 18.30 42.17 21.40
N SER A 323 18.55 41.21 22.28
CA SER A 323 18.96 41.49 23.67
C SER A 323 20.23 42.33 23.72
N ARG A 324 21.24 42.06 22.91
CA ARG A 324 22.49 42.84 22.85
C ARG A 324 22.32 44.22 22.25
N LYS A 325 21.54 44.35 21.18
CA LYS A 325 21.42 45.61 20.43
C LYS A 325 20.40 46.61 21.04
N VAL A 326 19.41 46.11 21.75
CA VAL A 326 18.33 46.96 22.32
C VAL A 326 18.43 47.06 23.84
N THR A 327 18.51 45.96 24.55
CA THR A 327 18.38 45.95 26.02
C THR A 327 19.65 46.44 26.72
N GLU A 328 20.83 46.11 26.19
CA GLU A 328 22.10 46.53 26.83
C GLU A 328 22.34 48.03 26.75
N PRO A 329 22.13 48.71 25.59
CA PRO A 329 22.21 50.18 25.55
C PRO A 329 21.19 50.88 26.45
N MET A 330 19.94 50.41 26.53
CA MET A 330 18.93 50.97 27.43
C MET A 330 19.36 50.92 28.92
N HIS A 331 19.97 49.81 29.31
CA HIS A 331 20.44 49.67 30.70
C HIS A 331 21.62 50.59 31.02
N ARG A 332 22.50 50.85 30.03
CA ARG A 332 23.58 51.82 30.17
C ARG A 332 23.05 53.25 30.29
N LEU A 333 22.00 53.61 29.52
CA LEU A 333 21.30 54.88 29.62
C LEU A 333 20.64 55.05 30.98
N GLU A 334 19.92 54.05 31.50
CA GLU A 334 19.33 54.10 32.85
C GLU A 334 20.41 54.35 33.95
N GLY A 335 21.55 53.65 33.85
CA GLY A 335 22.66 53.79 34.73
C GLY A 335 23.29 55.18 34.66
N ALA A 336 23.40 55.77 33.47
CA ALA A 336 23.90 57.12 33.28
C ALA A 336 22.95 58.21 33.87
N VAL A 337 21.63 58.04 33.59
CA VAL A 337 20.60 58.96 34.19
C VAL A 337 20.60 58.89 35.71
N LYS A 338 20.73 57.72 36.34
CA LYS A 338 20.84 57.58 37.80
C LYS A 338 22.09 58.27 38.37
N ARG A 339 23.23 58.22 37.65
CA ARG A 339 24.45 58.94 38.07
C ARG A 339 24.29 60.48 38.01
N ILE A 340 23.65 60.96 36.93
CA ILE A 340 23.33 62.37 36.76
C ILE A 340 22.40 62.86 37.90
N GLN A 341 21.37 62.06 38.24
CA GLN A 341 20.46 62.33 39.35
C GLN A 341 21.18 62.37 40.75
N ALA A 342 22.26 61.58 40.87
CA ALA A 342 23.08 61.52 42.06
C ALA A 342 24.12 62.65 42.13
N GLY A 343 24.14 63.62 41.19
CA GLY A 343 24.99 64.77 41.16
C GLY A 343 26.28 64.67 40.37
N ASP A 344 26.52 63.57 39.67
CA ASP A 344 27.68 63.40 38.80
C ASP A 344 27.38 63.93 37.38
N LEU A 345 27.55 65.25 37.21
CA LEU A 345 27.30 65.96 35.95
C LEU A 345 28.37 65.74 34.87
N ASN A 346 29.47 65.04 35.17
CA ASN A 346 30.57 64.77 34.23
C ASN A 346 30.44 63.42 33.51
N THR A 347 29.35 62.76 33.71
CA THR A 347 29.11 61.40 33.03
C THR A 347 28.87 61.64 31.57
N LYS A 348 29.83 61.19 30.69
CA LYS A 348 29.65 61.17 29.23
C LYS A 348 28.79 60.02 28.87
N ILE A 349 27.62 60.24 28.25
CA ILE A 349 26.76 59.24 27.69
C ILE A 349 27.31 58.88 26.29
N GLN A 350 27.85 57.67 26.10
CA GLN A 350 28.23 57.19 24.77
C GLN A 350 27.02 56.60 24.09
N ALA A 351 26.57 57.24 23.03
CA ALA A 351 25.52 56.76 22.17
C ALA A 351 25.95 55.45 21.48
N SER A 352 25.29 54.34 21.80
CA SER A 352 25.53 53.04 21.21
C SER A 352 24.21 52.30 21.14
N GLY A 353 23.78 51.86 19.96
CA GLY A 353 22.54 51.12 19.78
C GLY A 353 21.76 51.50 18.53
N VAL A 354 20.44 51.25 18.55
CA VAL A 354 19.50 51.62 17.49
C VAL A 354 19.34 53.15 17.43
N TYR A 355 19.03 53.69 16.26
CA TYR A 355 18.95 55.15 15.98
C TYR A 355 18.13 55.94 17.00
N GLU A 356 17.01 55.38 17.47
CA GLU A 356 16.14 56.00 18.48
C GLU A 356 16.82 56.14 19.86
N ILE A 357 17.73 55.22 20.19
CA ILE A 357 18.50 55.27 21.46
C ILE A 357 19.66 56.25 21.33
N GLN A 358 20.22 56.40 20.14
CA GLN A 358 21.28 57.39 19.86
C GLN A 358 20.77 58.82 19.95
N ASN A 359 19.49 59.09 19.57
CA ASN A 359 18.87 60.41 19.67
C ASN A 359 18.46 60.81 21.11
N LEU A 360 18.39 59.88 22.04
CA LEU A 360 18.07 60.08 23.44
C LEU A 360 19.30 60.33 24.31
N SER A 361 20.48 60.15 23.78
CA SER A 361 21.77 60.32 24.49
C SER A 361 22.42 61.66 24.16
#